data_bafe6e6649c12f1c8b5c900050056f96
#
_entry.id   bafe6e6649c12f1c8b5c900050056f96
#
_cell.length_a   1.000
_cell.length_b   1.000
_cell.length_c   1.000
_cell.angle_alpha   90.00
_cell.angle_beta   90.00
_cell.angle_gamma   90.00
#
_symmetry.space_group_name_H-M   'P 1'
#
loop_
_entity.id
_entity.type
_entity.pdbx_description
1 polymer ?
#
loop_
_entity_poly.entity_id
_entity_poly.type
_entity_poly.pdbx_seq_one_letter_code
_entity_poly.pdbx_strand_id
1 'polypeptide(L)'
;KMHSPADLSMLYQETSKRTLSLWRDAPGCGEVMQNDYYQKETFAPVTGIQPPLSDALHALVTAVNALAEGDPLADAMPLHGLHFTFLAIALPRYPRQQRPEKLASLLDIWKKYPARLTAITDLQLVALPGQLLLAGIPDPASIADRAILADSLLGSDWRQDIQARYA
;
A
#
# COMPACT_ATOMS: atom_id res chain seq x y z
N LYS A 1 4.52 12.20 11.98
CA LYS A 1 3.28 12.46 12.76
C LYS A 1 2.41 11.23 12.70
N MET A 2 1.98 10.73 13.84
CA MET A 2 1.09 9.57 13.94
C MET A 2 -0.35 10.01 13.67
N HIS A 3 -1.02 9.34 12.71
CA HIS A 3 -2.41 9.63 12.39
C HIS A 3 -3.36 8.84 13.29
N SER A 4 -4.42 9.49 13.79
CA SER A 4 -5.52 8.79 14.45
C SER A 4 -6.43 8.10 13.43
N PRO A 5 -7.29 7.14 13.84
CA PRO A 5 -8.30 6.58 12.93
C PRO A 5 -9.19 7.64 12.27
N ALA A 6 -9.58 8.67 13.01
CA ALA A 6 -10.38 9.78 12.47
C ALA A 6 -9.61 10.59 11.42
N ASP A 7 -8.32 10.85 11.67
CA ASP A 7 -7.45 11.54 10.70
C ASP A 7 -7.31 10.76 9.39
N LEU A 8 -7.17 9.44 9.47
CA LEU A 8 -7.08 8.57 8.30
C LEU A 8 -8.38 8.58 7.49
N SER A 9 -9.53 8.45 8.17
CA SER A 9 -10.83 8.49 7.50
C SER A 9 -11.03 9.80 6.75
N MET A 10 -10.71 10.92 7.38
CA MET A 10 -10.80 12.25 6.76
C MET A 10 -9.83 12.37 5.56
N LEU A 11 -8.60 11.90 5.71
CA LEU A 11 -7.61 11.89 4.63
C LEU A 11 -8.10 11.12 3.41
N TYR A 12 -8.68 9.94 3.61
CA TYR A 12 -9.21 9.13 2.52
C TYR A 12 -10.37 9.82 1.79
N GLN A 13 -11.29 10.40 2.54
CA GLN A 13 -12.44 11.12 1.98
C GLN A 13 -12.01 12.35 1.20
N GLU A 14 -11.13 13.16 1.75
CA GLU A 14 -10.63 14.37 1.09
C GLU A 14 -9.82 14.04 -0.17
N THR A 15 -9.01 12.99 -0.13
CA THR A 15 -8.24 12.53 -1.28
C THR A 15 -9.16 12.10 -2.42
N SER A 16 -10.16 11.26 -2.13
CA SER A 16 -11.14 10.84 -3.13
C SER A 16 -11.94 12.01 -3.70
N LYS A 17 -12.40 12.89 -2.84
CA LYS A 17 -13.18 14.08 -3.25
C LYS A 17 -12.39 14.96 -4.22
N ARG A 18 -11.12 15.17 -3.94
CA ARG A 18 -10.23 15.96 -4.79
C ARG A 18 -10.03 15.31 -6.15
N THR A 19 -9.75 14.01 -6.18
CA THR A 19 -9.58 13.27 -7.43
C THR A 19 -10.86 13.23 -8.25
N LEU A 20 -12.01 12.96 -7.63
CA LEU A 20 -13.30 12.92 -8.32
C LEU A 20 -13.70 14.29 -8.88
N SER A 21 -13.37 15.38 -8.18
CA SER A 21 -13.58 16.74 -8.72
C SER A 21 -12.71 16.98 -9.94
N LEU A 22 -11.44 16.58 -9.89
CA LEU A 22 -10.52 16.69 -11.03
C LEU A 22 -11.06 15.94 -12.25
N TRP A 23 -11.51 14.70 -12.09
CA TRP A 23 -12.05 13.89 -13.19
C TRP A 23 -13.38 14.43 -13.74
N ARG A 24 -14.20 15.06 -12.90
CA ARG A 24 -15.45 15.71 -13.32
C ARG A 24 -15.18 16.94 -14.18
N ASP A 25 -14.21 17.75 -13.77
CA ASP A 25 -13.87 19.00 -14.46
C ASP A 25 -13.12 18.76 -15.77
N ALA A 26 -12.35 17.65 -15.84
CA ALA A 26 -11.60 17.26 -17.03
C ALA A 26 -11.74 15.74 -17.28
N PRO A 27 -12.86 15.28 -17.85
CA PRO A 27 -13.05 13.86 -18.13
C PRO A 27 -11.94 13.28 -19.01
N GLY A 28 -11.45 12.09 -18.65
CA GLY A 28 -10.37 11.42 -19.36
C GLY A 28 -8.97 11.90 -19.02
N CYS A 29 -8.80 12.74 -18.01
CA CYS A 29 -7.49 13.24 -17.57
C CYS A 29 -6.80 12.35 -16.52
N GLY A 30 -7.17 11.10 -16.40
CA GLY A 30 -6.47 10.17 -15.51
C GLY A 30 -4.98 10.08 -15.81
N GLU A 31 -4.17 9.88 -14.78
CA GLU A 31 -2.72 9.72 -14.92
C GLU A 31 -2.37 8.25 -15.06
N VAL A 32 -1.48 7.95 -15.99
CA VAL A 32 -0.87 6.62 -16.08
C VAL A 32 0.32 6.57 -15.12
N MET A 33 0.35 5.59 -14.22
CA MET A 33 1.46 5.43 -13.29
C MET A 33 2.76 5.15 -14.04
N GLN A 34 3.83 5.81 -13.62
CA GLN A 34 5.17 5.57 -14.15
C GLN A 34 5.63 4.14 -13.81
N ASN A 35 6.34 3.50 -14.74
CA ASN A 35 6.68 2.08 -14.70
C ASN A 35 7.66 1.65 -13.60
N ASP A 36 8.22 2.55 -12.80
CA ASP A 36 9.23 2.23 -11.79
C ASP A 36 8.74 1.23 -10.73
N TYR A 37 7.43 1.18 -10.48
CA TYR A 37 6.83 0.23 -9.56
C TYR A 37 6.64 -1.18 -10.12
N TYR A 38 6.72 -1.35 -11.43
CA TYR A 38 6.38 -2.60 -12.12
C TYR A 38 7.54 -3.22 -12.88
N GLN A 39 8.76 -2.85 -12.53
CA GLN A 39 9.93 -3.47 -13.15
C GLN A 39 10.05 -4.93 -12.71
N LYS A 40 9.88 -5.85 -13.65
CA LYS A 40 9.88 -7.30 -13.40
C LYS A 40 11.19 -7.83 -12.82
N GLU A 41 12.29 -7.14 -13.08
CA GLU A 41 13.63 -7.53 -12.67
C GLU A 41 14.02 -7.04 -11.27
N THR A 42 13.17 -6.23 -10.64
CA THR A 42 13.44 -5.66 -9.33
C THR A 42 12.36 -6.03 -8.31
N PHE A 43 12.69 -5.89 -7.04
CA PHE A 43 11.74 -6.04 -5.94
C PHE A 43 11.90 -4.93 -4.90
N ALA A 44 10.86 -4.75 -4.11
CA ALA A 44 10.83 -3.84 -2.98
C ALA A 44 10.37 -4.59 -1.73
N PRO A 45 11.14 -4.56 -0.63
CA PRO A 45 10.66 -5.08 0.64
C PRO A 45 9.48 -4.27 1.17
N VAL A 46 8.45 -4.97 1.59
CA VAL A 46 7.29 -4.39 2.27
C VAL A 46 6.87 -5.29 3.43
N THR A 47 6.17 -4.74 4.39
CA THR A 47 5.45 -5.51 5.39
C THR A 47 3.96 -5.46 5.10
N GLY A 48 3.27 -6.57 5.27
CA GLY A 48 1.85 -6.64 4.99
C GLY A 48 1.27 -8.01 5.29
N ILE A 49 -0.01 -8.15 5.00
CA ILE A 49 -0.76 -9.38 5.19
C ILE A 49 -1.59 -9.71 3.96
N GLN A 50 -1.81 -10.99 3.74
CA GLN A 50 -2.77 -11.50 2.76
C GLN A 50 -3.90 -12.20 3.52
N PRO A 51 -4.97 -11.49 3.90
CA PRO A 51 -6.08 -12.12 4.59
C PRO A 51 -6.88 -13.00 3.64
N PRO A 52 -7.61 -14.00 4.14
CA PRO A 52 -8.62 -14.68 3.34
C PRO A 52 -9.62 -13.66 2.79
N LEU A 53 -9.98 -13.80 1.52
CA LEU A 53 -10.97 -12.92 0.92
C LEU A 53 -12.37 -13.33 1.36
N SER A 54 -13.12 -12.38 1.95
CA SER A 54 -14.55 -12.54 2.14
C SER A 54 -15.30 -12.52 0.80
N ASP A 55 -16.50 -13.08 0.76
CA ASP A 55 -17.33 -13.04 -0.45
C ASP A 55 -17.59 -11.61 -0.92
N ALA A 56 -17.79 -10.70 0.02
CA ALA A 56 -18.00 -9.28 -0.28
C ALA A 56 -16.75 -8.63 -0.92
N LEU A 57 -15.56 -8.90 -0.41
CA LEU A 57 -14.31 -8.42 -1.00
C LEU A 57 -14.05 -9.03 -2.37
N HIS A 58 -14.28 -10.32 -2.52
CA HIS A 58 -14.16 -11.00 -3.80
C HIS A 58 -15.09 -10.36 -4.84
N ALA A 59 -16.35 -10.12 -4.49
CA ALA A 59 -17.33 -9.49 -5.38
C ALA A 59 -16.92 -8.06 -5.75
N LEU A 60 -16.44 -7.27 -4.78
CA LEU A 60 -15.98 -5.89 -5.02
C LEU A 60 -14.80 -5.86 -6.00
N VAL A 61 -13.77 -6.65 -5.76
CA VAL A 61 -12.56 -6.68 -6.61
C VAL A 61 -12.92 -7.18 -8.01
N THR A 62 -13.76 -8.19 -8.13
CA THR A 62 -14.25 -8.69 -9.42
C THR A 62 -15.01 -7.60 -10.18
N ALA A 63 -15.90 -6.87 -9.52
CA ALA A 63 -16.66 -5.79 -10.15
C ALA A 63 -15.78 -4.64 -10.63
N VAL A 64 -14.79 -4.22 -9.80
CA VAL A 64 -13.84 -3.17 -10.19
C VAL A 64 -12.97 -3.62 -11.35
N ASN A 65 -12.46 -4.84 -11.34
CA ASN A 65 -11.64 -5.38 -12.43
C ASN A 65 -12.43 -5.50 -13.73
N ALA A 66 -13.72 -5.83 -13.66
CA ALA A 66 -14.60 -5.86 -14.83
C ALA A 66 -14.74 -4.50 -15.52
N LEU A 67 -14.74 -3.41 -14.75
CA LEU A 67 -14.75 -2.04 -15.30
C LEU A 67 -13.46 -1.69 -16.07
N ALA A 68 -12.36 -2.32 -15.72
CA ALA A 68 -11.06 -2.12 -16.38
C ALA A 68 -10.85 -3.04 -17.58
N GLU A 69 -11.75 -4.00 -17.82
CA GLU A 69 -11.64 -4.96 -18.91
C GLU A 69 -11.64 -4.26 -20.27
N GLY A 70 -10.66 -4.61 -21.11
CA GLY A 70 -10.52 -4.00 -22.42
C GLY A 70 -9.83 -2.63 -22.46
N ASP A 71 -9.49 -2.06 -21.32
CA ASP A 71 -8.71 -0.83 -21.26
C ASP A 71 -7.20 -1.18 -21.25
N PRO A 72 -6.45 -0.83 -22.34
CA PRO A 72 -5.03 -1.16 -22.44
C PRO A 72 -4.14 -0.41 -21.44
N LEU A 73 -4.66 0.66 -20.82
CA LEU A 73 -3.94 1.45 -19.81
C LEU A 73 -4.25 1.02 -18.38
N ALA A 74 -5.25 0.14 -18.20
CA ALA A 74 -5.60 -0.35 -16.88
C ALA A 74 -4.76 -1.57 -16.49
N ASP A 75 -4.31 -1.58 -15.24
CA ASP A 75 -3.59 -2.69 -14.63
C ASP A 75 -4.41 -3.22 -13.45
N ALA A 76 -5.19 -4.26 -13.73
CA ALA A 76 -6.08 -4.84 -12.74
C ALA A 76 -5.30 -5.74 -11.76
N MET A 77 -5.53 -5.55 -10.45
CA MET A 77 -4.96 -6.41 -9.41
C MET A 77 -5.62 -7.79 -9.45
N PRO A 78 -4.87 -8.88 -9.68
CA PRO A 78 -5.44 -10.21 -9.61
C PRO A 78 -5.83 -10.57 -8.16
N LEU A 79 -6.90 -11.33 -7.99
CA LEU A 79 -7.41 -11.71 -6.67
C LEU A 79 -6.34 -12.35 -5.77
N HIS A 80 -5.51 -13.23 -6.32
CA HIS A 80 -4.44 -13.89 -5.57
C HIS A 80 -3.29 -12.95 -5.17
N GLY A 81 -3.20 -11.77 -5.77
CA GLY A 81 -2.21 -10.75 -5.45
C GLY A 81 -2.70 -9.70 -4.45
N LEU A 82 -3.98 -9.74 -4.08
CA LEU A 82 -4.54 -8.76 -3.16
C LEU A 82 -3.92 -8.91 -1.76
N HIS A 83 -3.42 -7.81 -1.23
CA HIS A 83 -2.79 -7.76 0.09
C HIS A 83 -2.97 -6.39 0.73
N PHE A 84 -2.87 -6.35 2.05
CA PHE A 84 -2.76 -5.08 2.78
C PHE A 84 -1.30 -4.80 3.07
N THR A 85 -0.80 -3.68 2.59
CA THR A 85 0.52 -3.18 2.95
C THR A 85 0.43 -2.45 4.29
N PHE A 86 1.22 -2.91 5.26
CA PHE A 86 1.33 -2.27 6.57
C PHE A 86 2.34 -1.13 6.54
N LEU A 87 3.54 -1.39 6.04
CA LEU A 87 4.58 -0.41 5.82
C LEU A 87 5.42 -0.82 4.61
N ALA A 88 5.47 0.01 3.60
CA ALA A 88 6.41 -0.14 2.51
C ALA A 88 7.78 0.35 2.97
N ILE A 89 8.83 -0.45 2.75
CA ILE A 89 10.16 -0.19 3.32
C ILE A 89 11.08 0.50 2.31
N ALA A 90 11.03 0.06 1.04
CA ALA A 90 11.90 0.57 0.01
C ALA A 90 11.16 0.71 -1.32
N LEU A 91 11.71 1.51 -2.20
CA LEU A 91 11.32 1.54 -3.61
C LEU A 91 11.78 0.24 -4.32
N PRO A 92 11.12 -0.19 -5.41
CA PRO A 92 11.49 -1.39 -6.15
C PRO A 92 12.75 -1.18 -6.98
N ARG A 93 13.91 -1.26 -6.33
CA ARG A 93 15.22 -1.01 -6.94
C ARG A 93 16.23 -2.14 -6.73
N TYR A 94 15.86 -3.19 -5.99
CA TYR A 94 16.74 -4.31 -5.72
C TYR A 94 16.59 -5.38 -6.80
N PRO A 95 17.70 -5.84 -7.44
CA PRO A 95 17.63 -6.93 -8.41
C PRO A 95 17.06 -8.21 -7.78
N ARG A 96 16.11 -8.85 -8.45
CA ARG A 96 15.48 -10.09 -7.96
C ARG A 96 16.46 -11.23 -7.75
N GLN A 97 17.47 -11.30 -8.58
CA GLN A 97 18.46 -12.38 -8.55
C GLN A 97 19.60 -12.14 -7.55
N GLN A 98 19.74 -10.92 -7.07
CA GLN A 98 20.79 -10.54 -6.13
C GLN A 98 20.17 -9.86 -4.90
N ARG A 99 19.80 -10.68 -3.94
CA ARG A 99 19.23 -10.17 -2.68
C ARG A 99 20.29 -9.44 -1.89
N PRO A 100 20.02 -8.23 -1.38
CA PRO A 100 20.97 -7.53 -0.51
C PRO A 100 21.18 -8.26 0.80
N GLU A 101 22.42 -8.28 1.30
CA GLU A 101 22.78 -8.96 2.57
C GLU A 101 21.99 -8.40 3.75
N LYS A 102 21.69 -7.11 3.73
CA LYS A 102 20.92 -6.45 4.79
C LYS A 102 19.46 -6.92 4.93
N LEU A 103 18.94 -7.77 4.03
CA LEU A 103 17.60 -8.35 4.18
C LEU A 103 17.44 -9.10 5.51
N ALA A 104 18.50 -9.73 6.00
CA ALA A 104 18.46 -10.42 7.29
C ALA A 104 18.11 -9.48 8.45
N SER A 105 18.54 -8.22 8.40
CA SER A 105 18.25 -7.23 9.43
C SER A 105 16.76 -6.89 9.52
N LEU A 106 16.02 -6.98 8.43
CA LEU A 106 14.56 -6.79 8.46
C LEU A 106 13.87 -7.86 9.30
N LEU A 107 14.29 -9.11 9.16
CA LEU A 107 13.74 -10.20 9.95
C LEU A 107 14.06 -10.02 11.44
N ASP A 108 15.26 -9.56 11.76
CA ASP A 108 15.67 -9.29 13.15
C ASP A 108 14.86 -8.14 13.76
N ILE A 109 14.61 -7.09 12.99
CA ILE A 109 13.75 -5.98 13.42
C ILE A 109 12.32 -6.50 13.63
N TRP A 110 11.79 -7.26 12.69
CA TRP A 110 10.43 -7.79 12.75
C TRP A 110 10.19 -8.73 13.92
N LYS A 111 11.16 -9.57 14.27
CA LYS A 111 11.08 -10.50 15.41
C LYS A 111 10.92 -9.80 16.76
N LYS A 112 11.26 -8.52 16.86
CA LYS A 112 11.10 -7.73 18.10
C LYS A 112 9.66 -7.34 18.37
N TYR A 113 8.79 -7.44 17.38
CA TYR A 113 7.38 -7.07 17.50
C TYR A 113 6.55 -8.26 17.94
N PRO A 114 5.64 -8.08 18.91
CA PRO A 114 4.77 -9.17 19.34
C PRO A 114 3.83 -9.56 18.20
N ALA A 115 3.61 -10.86 18.04
CA ALA A 115 2.54 -11.35 17.19
C ALA A 115 1.20 -10.92 17.77
N ARG A 116 0.44 -10.10 17.04
CA ARG A 116 -0.90 -9.68 17.44
C ARG A 116 -1.82 -9.61 16.24
N LEU A 117 -3.10 -9.78 16.50
CA LEU A 117 -4.11 -9.57 15.48
C LEU A 117 -4.24 -8.07 15.18
N THR A 118 -4.32 -7.74 13.90
CA THR A 118 -4.62 -6.39 13.42
C THR A 118 -6.05 -6.38 12.91
N ALA A 119 -6.87 -5.49 13.46
CA ALA A 119 -8.19 -5.22 12.92
C ALA A 119 -8.10 -4.06 11.93
N ILE A 120 -8.63 -4.28 10.73
CA ILE A 120 -8.75 -3.26 9.69
C ILE A 120 -10.24 -3.10 9.42
N THR A 121 -10.76 -1.90 9.66
CA THR A 121 -12.18 -1.58 9.53
C THR A 121 -12.42 -0.49 8.51
N ASP A 122 -13.67 -0.20 8.22
CA ASP A 122 -14.11 0.90 7.36
C ASP A 122 -13.42 0.89 5.99
N LEU A 123 -13.43 -0.28 5.34
CA LEU A 123 -12.87 -0.43 4.00
C LEU A 123 -13.60 0.46 3.00
N GLN A 124 -12.84 1.21 2.23
CA GLN A 124 -13.38 2.12 1.22
C GLN A 124 -12.44 2.22 0.02
N LEU A 125 -13.03 2.46 -1.14
CA LEU A 125 -12.24 2.78 -2.32
C LEU A 125 -11.79 4.24 -2.24
N VAL A 126 -10.51 4.47 -2.46
CA VAL A 126 -9.90 5.80 -2.51
C VAL A 126 -9.42 6.07 -3.92
N ALA A 127 -9.99 7.11 -4.53
CA ALA A 127 -9.61 7.52 -5.87
C ALA A 127 -8.35 8.40 -5.81
N LEU A 128 -7.31 7.97 -6.52
CA LEU A 128 -6.11 8.74 -6.80
C LEU A 128 -6.02 9.00 -8.31
N PRO A 129 -5.28 10.00 -8.75
CA PRO A 129 -5.23 10.33 -10.20
C PRO A 129 -4.85 9.15 -11.09
N GLY A 130 -3.98 8.26 -10.63
CA GLY A 130 -3.51 7.12 -11.40
C GLY A 130 -3.96 5.75 -10.91
N GLN A 131 -4.79 5.66 -9.87
CA GLN A 131 -5.17 4.35 -9.32
C GLN A 131 -6.39 4.41 -8.40
N LEU A 132 -7.02 3.26 -8.21
CA LEU A 132 -7.97 3.03 -7.12
C LEU A 132 -7.29 2.19 -6.04
N LEU A 133 -7.36 2.64 -4.80
CA LEU A 133 -6.90 1.90 -3.63
C LEU A 133 -8.09 1.40 -2.82
N LEU A 134 -8.01 0.19 -2.34
CA LEU A 134 -8.88 -0.27 -1.26
C LEU A 134 -8.16 0.05 0.05
N ALA A 135 -8.64 1.06 0.76
CA ALA A 135 -8.07 1.53 2.01
C ALA A 135 -8.93 1.11 3.18
N GLY A 136 -8.30 0.88 4.31
CA GLY A 136 -8.96 0.58 5.57
C GLY A 136 -8.32 1.34 6.72
N ILE A 137 -8.96 1.28 7.87
CA ILE A 137 -8.50 1.93 9.09
C ILE A 137 -8.01 0.85 10.04
N PRO A 138 -6.69 0.77 10.33
CA PRO A 138 -6.17 -0.16 11.31
C PRO A 138 -6.54 0.29 12.73
N ASP A 139 -6.54 -0.65 13.67
CA ASP A 139 -6.74 -0.33 15.08
C ASP A 139 -5.61 0.57 15.62
N PRO A 140 -5.85 1.32 16.72
CA PRO A 140 -4.86 2.25 17.25
C PRO A 140 -3.54 1.59 17.65
N ALA A 141 -3.56 0.36 18.14
CA ALA A 141 -2.34 -0.37 18.50
C ALA A 141 -1.48 -0.67 17.26
N SER A 142 -2.11 -1.06 16.16
CA SER A 142 -1.41 -1.30 14.89
C SER A 142 -0.85 -0.02 14.28
N ILE A 143 -1.54 1.11 14.39
CA ILE A 143 -1.01 2.42 13.99
C ILE A 143 0.24 2.76 14.79
N ALA A 144 0.21 2.54 16.12
CA ALA A 144 1.37 2.78 16.99
C ALA A 144 2.54 1.85 16.63
N ASP A 145 2.28 0.57 16.40
CA ASP A 145 3.29 -0.42 16.00
C ASP A 145 3.95 -0.05 14.68
N ARG A 146 3.18 0.45 13.71
CA ARG A 146 3.71 0.93 12.44
C ARG A 146 4.70 2.08 12.64
N ALA A 147 4.38 3.03 13.49
CA ALA A 147 5.25 4.16 13.80
C ALA A 147 6.56 3.70 14.47
N ILE A 148 6.49 2.76 15.42
CA ILE A 148 7.66 2.17 16.08
C ILE A 148 8.52 1.41 15.08
N LEU A 149 7.91 0.65 14.18
CA LEU A 149 8.61 -0.06 13.11
C LEU A 149 9.35 0.91 12.18
N ALA A 150 8.69 1.97 11.76
CA ALA A 150 9.32 3.01 10.94
C ALA A 150 10.52 3.66 11.63
N ASP A 151 10.41 3.97 12.92
CA ASP A 151 11.52 4.51 13.70
C ASP A 151 12.67 3.52 13.83
N SER A 152 12.39 2.25 14.02
CA SER A 152 13.41 1.19 14.06
C SER A 152 14.17 1.07 12.74
N LEU A 153 13.46 1.20 11.62
CA LEU A 153 14.08 1.18 10.29
C LEU A 153 14.95 2.42 10.04
N LEU A 154 14.57 3.58 10.55
CA LEU A 154 15.39 4.79 10.50
C LEU A 154 16.68 4.67 11.30
N GLY A 155 16.72 3.82 12.32
CA GLY A 155 17.91 3.50 13.11
C GLY A 155 18.72 2.31 12.58
N SER A 156 18.43 1.82 11.38
CA SER A 156 19.01 0.60 10.81
C SER A 156 19.70 0.86 9.46
N ASP A 157 20.20 -0.21 8.84
CA ASP A 157 20.76 -0.22 7.49
C ASP A 157 19.71 0.15 6.41
N TRP A 158 18.44 0.20 6.77
CA TRP A 158 17.33 0.56 5.88
C TRP A 158 16.95 2.03 5.93
N ARG A 159 17.71 2.84 6.64
CA ARG A 159 17.43 4.28 6.80
C ARG A 159 17.26 5.00 5.47
N GLN A 160 18.20 4.82 4.55
CA GLN A 160 18.14 5.49 3.24
C GLN A 160 16.94 5.02 2.40
N ASP A 161 16.63 3.74 2.48
CA ASP A 161 15.50 3.16 1.75
C ASP A 161 14.17 3.72 2.21
N ILE A 162 13.93 3.76 3.52
CA ILE A 162 12.68 4.26 4.06
C ILE A 162 12.55 5.78 3.87
N GLN A 163 13.64 6.52 3.96
CA GLN A 163 13.64 7.95 3.65
C GLN A 163 13.31 8.22 2.18
N ALA A 164 13.89 7.47 1.26
CA ALA A 164 13.59 7.58 -0.16
C ALA A 164 12.14 7.21 -0.50
N ARG A 165 11.59 6.20 0.17
CA ARG A 165 10.20 5.75 -0.06
C ARG A 165 9.18 6.80 0.34
N TYR A 166 9.45 7.59 1.37
CA TYR A 166 8.54 8.60 1.93
C TYR A 166 9.02 10.05 1.76
N ALA A 167 9.94 10.25 0.85
CA ALA A 167 10.45 11.59 0.50
C ALA A 167 9.37 12.47 -0.18
#